data_9bd9aac4b7ee854b1c4079186d3aad69
#
_entry.id   9bd9aac4b7ee854b1c4079186d3aad69
#
_cell.length_a   1.000
_cell.length_b   1.000
_cell.length_c   1.000
_cell.angle_alpha   90.00
_cell.angle_beta   90.00
_cell.angle_gamma   90.00
#
_symmetry.space_group_name_H-M   'P 1'
#
loop_
_entity.id
_entity.type
_entity.pdbx_description
1 polymer ?
#
loop_
_entity_poly.entity_id
_entity_poly.type
_entity_poly.pdbx_seq_one_letter_code
_entity_poly.pdbx_strand_id
1 'polypeptide(L)'
;YYQTYLDAANNLVCQQDGVPGYQPGSDSYLFFKYDGISGQFSATGPDAGDTGNENAEGIIRLEQYVRENMREDIFFNTTVGTWASPFWYQISDATWRQEGDYGEAGNNSIDREKWITYRDRLVYQNYVTNSPMCPINTLMTHGFIFTKFGAVSKNMQYEPALRELRAAFVCGSGMVELYADYELMNTVGGGKLWADLAECVAWQKKNADVLPDAHWVGGS
;
A
#
# COMPACT_ATOMS: atom_id res chain seq x y z
N TYR A 1 12.28 -20.72 8.44
CA TYR A 1 11.53 -19.66 7.73
C TYR A 1 12.33 -18.36 7.59
N TYR A 2 12.94 -17.80 8.64
CA TYR A 2 13.69 -16.55 8.58
C TYR A 2 14.81 -16.60 7.53
N GLN A 3 15.62 -17.64 7.52
CA GLN A 3 16.69 -17.82 6.53
C GLN A 3 16.14 -17.88 5.10
N THR A 4 15.01 -18.52 4.88
CA THR A 4 14.35 -18.59 3.56
C THR A 4 13.96 -17.21 3.05
N TYR A 5 13.46 -16.33 3.93
CA TYR A 5 13.13 -14.96 3.57
C TYR A 5 14.37 -14.12 3.30
N LEU A 6 15.44 -14.29 4.08
CA LEU A 6 16.74 -13.63 3.82
C LEU A 6 17.31 -14.06 2.47
N ASP A 7 17.28 -15.34 2.16
CA ASP A 7 17.77 -15.86 0.89
C ASP A 7 16.95 -15.29 -0.28
N ALA A 8 15.62 -15.23 -0.15
CA ALA A 8 14.74 -14.63 -1.14
C ALA A 8 15.03 -13.13 -1.32
N ALA A 9 15.17 -12.37 -0.24
CA ALA A 9 15.50 -10.95 -0.31
C ALA A 9 16.89 -10.74 -0.96
N ASN A 10 17.86 -11.55 -0.58
CA ASN A 10 19.22 -11.51 -1.15
C ASN A 10 19.20 -11.78 -2.66
N ASN A 11 18.40 -12.75 -3.11
CA ASN A 11 18.22 -13.08 -4.53
C ASN A 11 17.59 -11.94 -5.32
N LEU A 12 16.70 -11.17 -4.70
CA LEU A 12 16.01 -10.05 -5.34
C LEU A 12 16.88 -8.78 -5.38
N VAL A 13 17.68 -8.55 -4.34
CA VAL A 13 18.46 -7.32 -4.17
C VAL A 13 19.86 -7.47 -4.77
N CYS A 14 20.49 -8.64 -4.62
CA CYS A 14 21.84 -8.90 -5.06
C CYS A 14 21.85 -9.64 -6.40
N GLN A 15 22.93 -9.45 -7.14
CA GLN A 15 23.15 -10.19 -8.38
C GLN A 15 23.39 -11.66 -8.08
N GLN A 16 22.62 -12.55 -8.73
CA GLN A 16 22.87 -14.00 -8.74
C GLN A 16 22.79 -14.55 -10.15
N ASP A 17 23.62 -15.55 -10.43
CA ASP A 17 23.62 -16.31 -11.68
C ASP A 17 23.68 -15.47 -12.98
N GLY A 18 24.37 -14.34 -12.93
CA GLY A 18 24.52 -13.45 -14.10
C GLY A 18 23.28 -12.58 -14.39
N VAL A 19 22.22 -12.70 -13.61
CA VAL A 19 21.07 -11.78 -13.66
C VAL A 19 21.41 -10.58 -12.76
N PRO A 20 21.40 -9.35 -13.30
CA PRO A 20 21.63 -8.18 -12.48
C PRO A 20 20.53 -8.06 -11.44
N GLY A 21 20.89 -8.13 -10.18
CA GLY A 21 20.10 -7.56 -9.12
C GLY A 21 20.12 -6.04 -9.22
N TYR A 22 19.69 -5.38 -8.18
CA TYR A 22 19.80 -3.93 -8.10
C TYR A 22 21.26 -3.50 -8.26
N GLN A 23 21.47 -2.55 -9.17
CA GLN A 23 22.77 -1.91 -9.34
C GLN A 23 22.80 -0.59 -8.57
N PRO A 24 23.76 -0.39 -7.64
CA PRO A 24 23.95 0.91 -7.01
C PRO A 24 24.09 2.02 -8.05
N GLY A 25 23.31 3.09 -7.91
CA GLY A 25 23.31 4.21 -8.87
C GLY A 25 22.42 4.03 -10.09
N SER A 26 21.70 2.93 -10.23
CA SER A 26 20.58 2.85 -11.16
C SER A 26 19.37 3.59 -10.59
N ASP A 27 18.56 4.22 -11.46
CA ASP A 27 17.27 4.83 -11.07
C ASP A 27 16.21 3.79 -10.67
N SER A 28 16.61 2.54 -10.50
CA SER A 28 15.74 1.43 -10.11
C SER A 28 15.34 1.57 -8.65
N TYR A 29 14.09 1.82 -8.42
CA TYR A 29 13.53 1.86 -7.09
C TYR A 29 13.25 0.43 -6.62
N LEU A 30 13.82 0.03 -5.49
CA LEU A 30 13.48 -1.23 -4.85
C LEU A 30 12.44 -1.02 -3.76
N PHE A 31 11.37 -1.77 -3.91
CA PHE A 31 10.20 -1.71 -3.07
C PHE A 31 9.77 -3.12 -2.69
N PHE A 32 9.60 -3.36 -1.40
CA PHE A 32 9.01 -4.59 -0.89
C PHE A 32 7.66 -4.32 -0.26
N LYS A 33 6.65 -5.00 -0.75
CA LYS A 33 5.36 -5.12 -0.09
C LYS A 33 5.27 -6.50 0.56
N TYR A 34 5.22 -6.51 1.89
CA TYR A 34 4.94 -7.71 2.65
C TYR A 34 3.43 -7.84 2.86
N ASP A 35 2.83 -8.85 2.24
CA ASP A 35 1.40 -9.10 2.30
C ASP A 35 1.09 -10.39 3.06
N GLY A 36 -0.04 -10.42 3.77
CA GLY A 36 -0.51 -11.62 4.45
C GLY A 36 0.29 -12.05 5.69
N ILE A 37 1.18 -11.21 6.20
CA ILE A 37 2.04 -11.55 7.34
C ILE A 37 1.31 -11.62 8.67
N SER A 38 0.17 -10.95 8.80
CA SER A 38 -0.56 -10.80 10.07
C SER A 38 -1.19 -12.10 10.59
N GLY A 39 -1.45 -13.06 9.73
CA GLY A 39 -2.01 -14.34 10.15
C GLY A 39 -1.15 -15.07 11.16
N GLN A 40 0.12 -14.73 11.24
CA GLN A 40 1.08 -15.30 12.17
C GLN A 40 1.15 -14.56 13.51
N PHE A 41 0.54 -13.37 13.62
CA PHE A 41 0.51 -12.58 14.86
C PHE A 41 -0.64 -12.96 15.78
N SER A 42 -1.65 -13.67 15.25
CA SER A 42 -2.83 -14.13 15.97
C SER A 42 -2.76 -15.62 16.28
N ALA A 43 -1.61 -16.09 16.78
CA ALA A 43 -1.47 -17.47 17.21
C ALA A 43 -2.48 -17.80 18.32
N THR A 44 -2.89 -19.06 18.41
CA THR A 44 -3.81 -19.56 19.42
C THR A 44 -3.13 -20.62 20.27
N GLY A 45 -3.47 -20.69 21.55
CA GLY A 45 -2.90 -21.67 22.46
C GLY A 45 -2.12 -21.03 23.61
N PRO A 46 -1.51 -21.85 24.47
CA PRO A 46 -0.80 -21.37 25.67
C PRO A 46 0.34 -20.39 25.37
N ASP A 47 1.05 -20.59 24.28
CA ASP A 47 2.22 -19.81 23.88
C ASP A 47 1.89 -18.79 22.76
N ALA A 48 0.62 -18.45 22.59
CA ALA A 48 0.14 -17.64 21.48
C ALA A 48 0.80 -16.24 21.44
N GLY A 49 0.98 -15.63 22.61
CA GLY A 49 1.61 -14.32 22.73
C GLY A 49 3.07 -14.34 22.30
N ASP A 50 3.81 -15.33 22.76
CA ASP A 50 5.24 -15.47 22.44
C ASP A 50 5.45 -15.74 20.96
N THR A 51 4.67 -16.64 20.36
CA THR A 51 4.74 -16.92 18.93
C THR A 51 4.40 -15.69 18.08
N GLY A 52 3.39 -14.92 18.45
CA GLY A 52 3.02 -13.69 17.76
C GLY A 52 4.14 -12.65 17.82
N ASN A 53 4.75 -12.48 18.98
CA ASN A 53 5.88 -11.57 19.18
C ASN A 53 7.11 -11.99 18.37
N GLU A 54 7.48 -13.27 18.41
CA GLU A 54 8.60 -13.82 17.64
C GLU A 54 8.43 -13.59 16.12
N ASN A 55 7.21 -13.76 15.61
CA ASN A 55 6.90 -13.52 14.21
C ASN A 55 7.01 -12.02 13.85
N ALA A 56 6.47 -11.14 14.68
CA ALA A 56 6.58 -9.70 14.49
C ALA A 56 8.05 -9.23 14.53
N GLU A 57 8.81 -9.67 15.51
CA GLU A 57 10.25 -9.41 15.60
C GLU A 57 11.01 -9.97 14.40
N GLY A 58 10.61 -11.13 13.89
CA GLY A 58 11.20 -11.75 12.70
C GLY A 58 11.08 -10.87 11.46
N ILE A 59 9.95 -10.23 11.26
CA ILE A 59 9.74 -9.27 10.15
C ILE A 59 10.62 -8.03 10.33
N ILE A 60 10.64 -7.46 11.53
CA ILE A 60 11.46 -6.28 11.82
C ILE A 60 12.94 -6.58 11.58
N ARG A 61 13.43 -7.71 12.06
CA ARG A 61 14.83 -8.14 11.84
C ARG A 61 15.14 -8.36 10.36
N LEU A 62 14.19 -8.87 9.58
CA LEU A 62 14.36 -9.05 8.15
C LEU A 62 14.52 -7.71 7.43
N GLU A 63 13.62 -6.77 7.68
CA GLU A 63 13.67 -5.43 7.08
C GLU A 63 14.96 -4.69 7.49
N GLN A 64 15.31 -4.76 8.77
CA GLN A 64 16.54 -4.18 9.30
C GLN A 64 17.78 -4.79 8.64
N TYR A 65 17.86 -6.11 8.54
CA TYR A 65 18.98 -6.78 7.90
C TYR A 65 19.13 -6.36 6.43
N VAL A 66 18.03 -6.25 5.70
CA VAL A 66 18.03 -5.83 4.29
C VAL A 66 18.57 -4.40 4.16
N ARG A 67 18.13 -3.47 5.01
CA ARG A 67 18.65 -2.10 5.00
C ARG A 67 20.11 -2.00 5.36
N GLU A 68 20.55 -2.69 6.40
CA GLU A 68 21.91 -2.60 6.89
C GLU A 68 22.93 -3.31 6.00
N ASN A 69 22.54 -4.42 5.36
CA ASN A 69 23.49 -5.30 4.68
C ASN A 69 23.30 -5.36 3.16
N MET A 70 22.18 -4.93 2.64
CA MET A 70 21.88 -5.01 1.21
C MET A 70 21.71 -3.63 0.60
N ARG A 71 20.76 -2.84 1.13
CA ARG A 71 20.47 -1.52 0.57
C ARG A 71 19.72 -0.64 1.56
N GLU A 72 20.28 0.51 1.90
CA GLU A 72 19.72 1.44 2.88
C GLU A 72 18.41 2.10 2.41
N ASP A 73 18.27 2.40 1.12
CA ASP A 73 17.15 3.16 0.55
C ASP A 73 15.97 2.30 0.07
N ILE A 74 15.91 1.02 0.47
CA ILE A 74 14.75 0.16 0.20
C ILE A 74 13.51 0.71 0.91
N PHE A 75 12.38 0.74 0.19
CA PHE A 75 11.08 1.08 0.74
C PHE A 75 10.33 -0.19 1.16
N PHE A 76 9.90 -0.23 2.42
CA PHE A 76 9.11 -1.32 2.96
C PHE A 76 7.66 -0.88 3.20
N ASN A 77 6.74 -1.62 2.58
CA ASN A 77 5.32 -1.54 2.88
C ASN A 77 4.87 -2.83 3.56
N THR A 78 4.60 -2.74 4.85
CA THR A 78 4.18 -3.86 5.67
C THR A 78 2.66 -3.86 5.76
N THR A 79 2.02 -4.69 4.94
CA THR A 79 0.57 -4.72 4.83
C THR A 79 -0.05 -5.80 5.70
N VAL A 80 -1.37 -5.87 5.69
CA VAL A 80 -2.26 -6.85 6.31
C VAL A 80 -1.89 -7.21 7.76
N GLY A 81 -2.62 -6.59 8.68
CA GLY A 81 -2.49 -6.82 10.13
C GLY A 81 -1.46 -5.93 10.82
N THR A 82 -0.76 -5.10 10.09
CA THR A 82 0.02 -4.03 10.67
C THR A 82 -0.85 -2.79 10.81
N TRP A 83 -0.85 -2.23 12.00
CA TRP A 83 -1.58 -0.99 12.30
C TRP A 83 -0.66 0.21 12.13
N ALA A 84 -1.22 1.38 11.97
CA ALA A 84 -0.48 2.63 12.08
C ALA A 84 0.05 2.79 13.52
N SER A 85 1.18 2.16 13.78
CA SER A 85 1.80 2.04 15.10
C SER A 85 3.27 2.39 15.03
N PRO A 86 3.80 3.13 16.02
CA PRO A 86 5.24 3.39 16.15
C PRO A 86 6.10 2.13 16.12
N PHE A 87 5.56 1.00 16.53
CA PHE A 87 6.26 -0.28 16.49
C PHE A 87 6.69 -0.66 15.07
N TRP A 88 5.79 -0.56 14.09
CA TRP A 88 6.10 -0.85 12.69
C TRP A 88 6.95 0.24 12.04
N TYR A 89 6.68 1.51 12.35
CA TYR A 89 7.40 2.65 11.78
C TYR A 89 8.83 2.83 12.32
N GLN A 90 9.30 1.95 13.19
CA GLN A 90 10.73 1.86 13.50
C GLN A 90 11.55 1.41 12.29
N ILE A 91 10.96 0.68 11.38
CA ILE A 91 11.67 0.08 10.25
C ILE A 91 10.90 0.14 8.93
N SER A 92 9.56 0.01 8.94
CA SER A 92 8.72 0.07 7.75
C SER A 92 8.40 1.52 7.37
N ASP A 93 8.31 1.81 6.09
CA ASP A 93 8.00 3.15 5.57
C ASP A 93 6.50 3.38 5.43
N ALA A 94 5.74 2.31 5.20
CA ALA A 94 4.29 2.38 5.10
C ALA A 94 3.62 1.15 5.70
N THR A 95 2.39 1.36 6.18
CA THR A 95 1.50 0.32 6.66
C THR A 95 0.14 0.39 5.97
N TRP A 96 -0.63 -0.68 6.09
CA TRP A 96 -1.94 -0.82 5.48
C TRP A 96 -3.04 -0.08 6.28
N ARG A 97 -3.99 0.55 5.58
CA ARG A 97 -5.16 1.21 6.19
C ARG A 97 -6.16 0.29 6.89
N GLN A 98 -5.96 -1.02 6.79
CA GLN A 98 -6.84 -2.08 7.27
C GLN A 98 -8.11 -2.31 6.43
N GLU A 99 -8.81 -3.41 6.72
CA GLU A 99 -10.05 -3.87 6.09
C GLU A 99 -9.89 -4.28 4.61
N GLY A 100 -11.01 -4.56 3.93
CA GLY A 100 -11.03 -5.05 2.56
C GLY A 100 -10.71 -3.99 1.50
N ASP A 101 -10.37 -4.43 0.32
CA ASP A 101 -9.97 -3.55 -0.79
C ASP A 101 -11.09 -2.61 -1.23
N TYR A 102 -12.31 -3.13 -1.30
CA TYR A 102 -13.52 -2.42 -1.72
C TYR A 102 -14.72 -2.62 -0.76
N GLY A 103 -14.51 -3.31 0.32
CA GLY A 103 -15.31 -3.47 1.55
C GLY A 103 -16.83 -3.50 1.41
N GLU A 104 -17.51 -2.63 2.15
CA GLU A 104 -18.98 -2.56 2.23
C GLU A 104 -19.66 -2.19 0.92
N ALA A 105 -19.00 -1.43 0.10
CA ALA A 105 -19.46 -1.22 -1.25
C ALA A 105 -19.54 -2.56 -1.96
N GLY A 106 -18.80 -3.50 -1.42
CA GLY A 106 -18.83 -4.90 -1.74
C GLY A 106 -18.49 -5.19 -3.17
N ASN A 107 -18.19 -6.43 -3.37
CA ASN A 107 -17.97 -6.92 -4.71
C ASN A 107 -19.23 -6.92 -5.58
N ASN A 108 -20.40 -6.65 -5.05
CA ASN A 108 -21.64 -6.50 -5.81
C ASN A 108 -21.97 -5.05 -6.19
N SER A 109 -21.26 -4.07 -5.64
CA SER A 109 -21.48 -2.67 -6.00
C SER A 109 -20.82 -2.32 -7.31
N ILE A 110 -21.56 -1.63 -8.17
CA ILE A 110 -21.06 -0.98 -9.38
C ILE A 110 -20.81 0.51 -9.16
N ASP A 111 -21.10 1.00 -7.98
CA ASP A 111 -21.00 2.41 -7.62
C ASP A 111 -19.62 2.72 -7.03
N ARG A 112 -18.77 3.34 -7.82
CA ARG A 112 -17.42 3.71 -7.42
C ARG A 112 -17.37 4.79 -6.34
N GLU A 113 -18.39 5.62 -6.23
CA GLU A 113 -18.51 6.61 -5.15
C GLU A 113 -18.63 5.93 -3.78
N LYS A 114 -19.28 4.76 -3.71
CA LYS A 114 -19.31 3.96 -2.48
C LYS A 114 -17.93 3.42 -2.12
N TRP A 115 -17.12 3.05 -3.10
CA TRP A 115 -15.76 2.60 -2.85
C TRP A 115 -14.86 3.73 -2.35
N ILE A 116 -15.00 4.93 -2.91
CA ILE A 116 -14.32 6.13 -2.44
C ILE A 116 -14.71 6.40 -0.98
N THR A 117 -16.01 6.51 -0.71
CA THR A 117 -16.56 6.77 0.63
C THR A 117 -16.11 5.71 1.64
N TYR A 118 -16.10 4.43 1.25
CA TYR A 118 -15.63 3.34 2.10
C TYR A 118 -14.16 3.52 2.49
N ARG A 119 -13.29 3.81 1.55
CA ARG A 119 -11.85 4.01 1.80
C ARG A 119 -11.60 5.23 2.68
N ASP A 120 -12.26 6.34 2.40
CA ASP A 120 -12.16 7.56 3.19
C ASP A 120 -12.63 7.32 4.63
N ARG A 121 -13.75 6.62 4.80
CA ARG A 121 -14.23 6.25 6.12
C ARG A 121 -13.25 5.39 6.89
N LEU A 122 -12.61 4.41 6.25
CA LEU A 122 -11.62 3.56 6.92
C LEU A 122 -10.38 4.34 7.33
N VAL A 123 -9.88 5.23 6.48
CA VAL A 123 -8.78 6.13 6.84
C VAL A 123 -9.18 6.99 8.04
N TYR A 124 -10.38 7.54 8.03
CA TYR A 124 -10.87 8.33 9.15
C TYR A 124 -10.97 7.50 10.44
N GLN A 125 -11.65 6.35 10.41
CA GLN A 125 -11.91 5.52 11.58
C GLN A 125 -10.65 4.84 12.13
N ASN A 126 -9.80 4.31 11.25
CA ASN A 126 -8.67 3.51 11.68
C ASN A 126 -7.39 4.34 11.90
N TYR A 127 -7.32 5.51 11.29
CA TYR A 127 -6.14 6.35 11.36
C TYR A 127 -6.43 7.69 12.05
N VAL A 128 -7.28 8.53 11.48
CA VAL A 128 -7.50 9.91 11.95
C VAL A 128 -8.04 9.96 13.38
N THR A 129 -9.06 9.16 13.72
CA THR A 129 -9.68 9.16 15.06
C THR A 129 -8.76 8.56 16.14
N ASN A 130 -7.84 7.71 15.75
CA ASN A 130 -6.87 7.12 16.66
C ASN A 130 -5.68 8.04 16.93
N SER A 131 -5.58 9.16 16.25
CA SER A 131 -4.51 10.16 16.40
C SER A 131 -3.11 9.52 16.47
N PRO A 132 -2.72 8.72 15.49
CA PRO A 132 -1.42 8.05 15.53
C PRO A 132 -0.29 9.08 15.50
N MET A 133 0.84 8.72 16.09
CA MET A 133 2.05 9.57 16.10
C MET A 133 2.79 9.57 14.75
N CYS A 134 2.15 9.18 13.70
CA CYS A 134 2.73 9.04 12.37
C CYS A 134 1.93 9.87 11.37
N PRO A 135 2.58 10.53 10.42
CA PRO A 135 1.87 11.32 9.42
C PRO A 135 1.09 10.43 8.46
N ILE A 136 0.00 10.95 7.90
CA ILE A 136 -0.91 10.19 7.02
C ILE A 136 -0.21 9.66 5.76
N ASN A 137 0.87 10.28 5.33
CA ASN A 137 1.65 9.83 4.18
C ASN A 137 2.48 8.55 4.44
N THR A 138 2.48 8.03 5.66
CA THR A 138 3.00 6.69 5.97
C THR A 138 1.95 5.59 5.77
N LEU A 139 0.76 5.95 5.33
CA LEU A 139 -0.33 5.02 5.11
C LEU A 139 -0.39 4.59 3.64
N MET A 140 -0.57 3.29 3.42
CA MET A 140 -0.87 2.71 2.12
C MET A 140 -2.37 2.46 2.00
N THR A 141 -2.95 2.84 0.87
CA THR A 141 -4.34 2.53 0.53
C THR A 141 -4.43 1.89 -0.86
N HIS A 142 -5.43 1.04 -1.06
CA HIS A 142 -5.89 0.72 -2.40
C HIS A 142 -6.67 1.90 -2.96
N GLY A 143 -6.14 2.54 -3.97
CA GLY A 143 -6.72 3.76 -4.47
C GLY A 143 -7.59 3.60 -5.70
N PHE A 144 -7.17 2.74 -6.63
CA PHE A 144 -7.84 2.62 -7.91
C PHE A 144 -7.87 1.17 -8.36
N ILE A 145 -9.08 0.58 -8.42
CA ILE A 145 -9.26 -0.80 -8.86
C ILE A 145 -10.04 -0.79 -10.18
N PHE A 146 -9.32 -0.96 -11.27
CA PHE A 146 -9.83 -0.90 -12.63
C PHE A 146 -9.42 -2.14 -13.42
N THR A 147 -10.14 -3.22 -13.19
CA THR A 147 -9.81 -4.55 -13.69
C THR A 147 -11.05 -5.29 -14.20
N LYS A 148 -10.83 -6.27 -15.07
CA LYS A 148 -11.87 -7.16 -15.61
C LYS A 148 -12.26 -8.28 -14.64
N PHE A 149 -11.62 -8.41 -13.50
CA PHE A 149 -11.82 -9.53 -12.60
C PHE A 149 -12.92 -9.28 -11.56
N GLY A 150 -13.68 -10.34 -11.29
CA GLY A 150 -14.68 -10.37 -10.24
C GLY A 150 -15.73 -9.27 -10.36
N ALA A 151 -16.18 -8.82 -9.23
CA ALA A 151 -17.23 -7.82 -9.12
C ALA A 151 -16.78 -6.40 -9.49
N VAL A 152 -15.48 -6.12 -9.36
CA VAL A 152 -14.88 -4.84 -9.76
C VAL A 152 -14.93 -4.61 -11.27
N SER A 153 -15.20 -5.67 -12.04
CA SER A 153 -15.38 -5.60 -13.50
C SER A 153 -16.65 -4.85 -13.94
N LYS A 154 -17.54 -4.49 -13.04
CA LYS A 154 -18.90 -4.05 -13.40
C LYS A 154 -19.02 -2.58 -13.76
N ASN A 155 -18.18 -1.71 -13.29
CA ASN A 155 -18.24 -0.28 -13.61
C ASN A 155 -16.96 0.21 -14.24
N MET A 156 -16.89 0.13 -15.56
CA MET A 156 -15.75 0.49 -16.40
C MET A 156 -15.99 1.78 -17.18
N GLN A 157 -16.75 2.70 -16.63
CA GLN A 157 -17.01 3.99 -17.24
C GLN A 157 -15.89 4.98 -16.87
N TYR A 158 -15.56 5.85 -17.81
CA TYR A 158 -14.46 6.80 -17.66
C TYR A 158 -14.66 7.78 -16.49
N GLU A 159 -15.77 8.48 -16.42
CA GLU A 159 -16.01 9.50 -15.40
C GLU A 159 -15.97 8.98 -13.96
N PRO A 160 -16.67 7.87 -13.62
CA PRO A 160 -16.53 7.26 -12.30
C PRO A 160 -15.10 6.79 -11.98
N ALA A 161 -14.40 6.23 -12.97
CA ALA A 161 -13.02 5.79 -12.82
C ALA A 161 -12.07 6.96 -12.56
N LEU A 162 -12.24 8.07 -13.29
CA LEU A 162 -11.47 9.29 -13.09
C LEU A 162 -11.66 9.89 -11.70
N ARG A 163 -12.91 9.92 -11.19
CA ARG A 163 -13.19 10.39 -9.83
C ARG A 163 -12.52 9.52 -8.78
N GLU A 164 -12.61 8.20 -8.92
CA GLU A 164 -11.92 7.27 -8.02
C GLU A 164 -10.40 7.47 -8.05
N LEU A 165 -9.82 7.58 -9.25
CA LEU A 165 -8.39 7.83 -9.42
C LEU A 165 -7.95 9.11 -8.71
N ARG A 166 -8.65 10.21 -8.93
CA ARG A 166 -8.35 11.49 -8.27
C ARG A 166 -8.49 11.44 -6.76
N ALA A 167 -9.57 10.82 -6.27
CA ALA A 167 -9.79 10.65 -4.83
C ALA A 167 -8.65 9.88 -4.17
N ALA A 168 -8.12 8.85 -4.82
CA ALA A 168 -7.02 8.07 -4.29
C ALA A 168 -5.75 8.89 -4.02
N PHE A 169 -5.47 9.89 -4.85
CA PHE A 169 -4.27 10.72 -4.70
C PHE A 169 -4.44 11.91 -3.77
N VAL A 170 -5.67 12.36 -3.50
CA VAL A 170 -5.92 13.50 -2.61
C VAL A 170 -6.14 13.11 -1.15
N CYS A 171 -6.26 11.83 -0.84
CA CYS A 171 -6.51 11.36 0.53
C CYS A 171 -5.31 11.52 1.48
N GLY A 172 -4.16 11.95 0.99
CA GLY A 172 -2.96 12.17 1.79
C GLY A 172 -2.08 10.94 1.99
N SER A 173 -2.54 9.73 1.62
CA SER A 173 -1.73 8.52 1.68
C SER A 173 -0.48 8.66 0.84
N GLY A 174 0.67 8.29 1.38
CA GLY A 174 1.94 8.32 0.65
C GLY A 174 2.09 7.23 -0.39
N MET A 175 1.39 6.14 -0.20
CA MET A 175 1.37 5.02 -1.12
C MET A 175 -0.05 4.71 -1.57
N VAL A 176 -0.26 4.75 -2.88
CA VAL A 176 -1.52 4.39 -3.53
C VAL A 176 -1.28 3.15 -4.40
N GLU A 177 -1.85 2.03 -4.00
CA GLU A 177 -1.78 0.81 -4.81
C GLU A 177 -2.83 0.83 -5.90
N LEU A 178 -2.42 0.59 -7.13
CA LEU A 178 -3.27 0.62 -8.32
C LEU A 178 -3.40 -0.77 -8.93
N TYR A 179 -4.62 -1.24 -9.08
CA TYR A 179 -4.94 -2.42 -9.89
C TYR A 179 -5.51 -1.97 -11.22
N ALA A 180 -4.64 -1.68 -12.18
CA ALA A 180 -5.01 -1.13 -13.47
C ALA A 180 -4.78 -2.14 -14.61
N ASP A 181 -5.87 -2.59 -15.23
CA ASP A 181 -5.83 -3.43 -16.42
C ASP A 181 -5.38 -2.60 -17.62
N TYR A 182 -4.32 -3.04 -18.29
CA TYR A 182 -3.71 -2.32 -19.41
C TYR A 182 -4.68 -2.04 -20.56
N GLU A 183 -5.50 -3.02 -20.93
CA GLU A 183 -6.46 -2.86 -22.02
C GLU A 183 -7.56 -1.86 -21.67
N LEU A 184 -8.09 -1.94 -20.43
CA LEU A 184 -9.08 -0.99 -19.95
C LEU A 184 -8.53 0.45 -19.90
N MET A 185 -7.33 0.62 -19.43
CA MET A 185 -6.66 1.92 -19.37
C MET A 185 -6.47 2.53 -20.77
N ASN A 186 -6.27 1.71 -21.80
CA ASN A 186 -6.09 2.15 -23.18
C ASN A 186 -7.39 2.36 -23.95
N THR A 187 -8.48 1.76 -23.53
CA THR A 187 -9.75 1.77 -24.30
C THR A 187 -10.81 2.65 -23.68
N VAL A 188 -10.96 2.61 -22.37
CA VAL A 188 -11.99 3.40 -21.68
C VAL A 188 -11.66 4.88 -21.73
N GLY A 189 -12.66 5.68 -22.08
CA GLY A 189 -12.47 7.12 -22.28
C GLY A 189 -11.51 7.49 -23.43
N GLY A 190 -11.25 6.56 -24.35
CA GLY A 190 -10.29 6.76 -25.43
C GLY A 190 -8.84 6.80 -24.96
N GLY A 191 -8.50 6.06 -23.92
CA GLY A 191 -7.16 5.92 -23.39
C GLY A 191 -6.67 7.11 -22.55
N LYS A 192 -7.56 8.01 -22.15
CA LYS A 192 -7.19 9.22 -21.38
C LYS A 192 -6.72 8.91 -19.95
N LEU A 193 -7.12 7.78 -19.38
CA LEU A 193 -6.80 7.42 -17.98
C LEU A 193 -5.30 7.37 -17.69
N TRP A 194 -4.46 7.07 -18.68
CA TRP A 194 -3.00 7.15 -18.49
C TRP A 194 -2.50 8.59 -18.29
N ALA A 195 -3.05 9.52 -19.05
CA ALA A 195 -2.71 10.94 -18.87
C ALA A 195 -3.24 11.47 -17.54
N ASP A 196 -4.47 11.09 -17.16
CA ASP A 196 -5.06 11.45 -15.88
C ASP A 196 -4.25 10.88 -14.69
N LEU A 197 -3.78 9.64 -14.79
CA LEU A 197 -2.88 9.05 -13.80
C LEU A 197 -1.57 9.84 -13.69
N ALA A 198 -0.97 10.18 -14.82
CA ALA A 198 0.26 10.98 -14.83
C ALA A 198 0.05 12.36 -14.19
N GLU A 199 -1.10 12.99 -14.44
CA GLU A 199 -1.49 14.24 -13.78
C GLU A 199 -1.62 14.08 -12.27
N CYS A 200 -2.28 13.02 -11.81
CA CYS A 200 -2.42 12.72 -10.37
C CYS A 200 -1.06 12.51 -9.70
N VAL A 201 -0.17 11.76 -10.32
CA VAL A 201 1.20 11.55 -9.81
C VAL A 201 1.99 12.86 -9.77
N ALA A 202 1.89 13.66 -10.81
CA ALA A 202 2.55 14.98 -10.85
C ALA A 202 2.00 15.91 -9.77
N TRP A 203 0.69 15.89 -9.54
CA TRP A 203 0.05 16.65 -8.48
C TRP A 203 0.54 16.20 -7.09
N GLN A 204 0.59 14.91 -6.83
CA GLN A 204 1.06 14.37 -5.55
C GLN A 204 2.52 14.75 -5.30
N LYS A 205 3.39 14.61 -6.29
CA LYS A 205 4.80 15.03 -6.19
C LYS A 205 4.95 16.52 -5.90
N LYS A 206 4.14 17.35 -6.55
CA LYS A 206 4.16 18.82 -6.36
C LYS A 206 3.75 19.24 -4.94
N ASN A 207 2.91 18.43 -4.29
CA ASN A 207 2.37 18.73 -2.97
C ASN A 207 2.95 17.81 -1.87
N ALA A 208 4.07 17.14 -2.14
CA ALA A 208 4.65 16.15 -1.24
C ALA A 208 5.05 16.71 0.13
N ASP A 209 5.37 17.98 0.22
CA ASP A 209 5.74 18.67 1.46
C ASP A 209 4.53 19.08 2.31
N VAL A 210 3.34 19.21 1.73
CA VAL A 210 2.11 19.56 2.47
C VAL A 210 1.25 18.33 2.82
N LEU A 211 1.31 17.29 2.03
CA LEU A 211 0.52 16.07 2.25
C LEU A 211 0.76 15.38 3.60
N PRO A 212 1.99 15.36 4.16
CA PRO A 212 2.23 14.80 5.49
C PRO A 212 1.48 15.51 6.62
N ASP A 213 1.17 16.80 6.43
CA ASP A 213 0.44 17.64 7.40
C ASP A 213 -1.05 17.80 7.01
N ALA A 214 -1.61 16.82 6.35
CA ALA A 214 -3.02 16.85 5.97
C ALA A 214 -3.92 16.69 7.21
N HIS A 215 -4.82 17.66 7.40
CA HIS A 215 -5.80 17.65 8.48
C HIS A 215 -7.20 17.34 7.96
N TRP A 216 -7.86 16.41 8.60
CA TRP A 216 -9.22 16.05 8.27
C TRP A 216 -10.21 17.10 8.79
N VAL A 217 -10.94 17.76 7.91
CA VAL A 217 -11.80 18.90 8.27
C VAL A 217 -13.30 18.59 8.20
N GLY A 218 -13.66 17.35 8.06
CA GLY A 218 -15.06 16.93 8.03
C GLY A 218 -15.21 15.57 7.39
N GLY A 219 -16.43 15.10 7.33
CA GLY A 219 -16.76 13.82 6.73
C GLY A 219 -17.23 12.78 7.74
N SER A 220 -17.93 11.79 7.26
CA SER A 220 -18.55 10.60 7.81
C SER A 220 -19.49 10.70 8.93
#